data_ec72224b3d051eae643c5cd9a8da7d34
#
_entry.id   ec72224b3d051eae643c5cd9a8da7d34
#
_cell.length_a   1.000
_cell.length_b   1.000
_cell.length_c   1.000
_cell.angle_alpha   90.00
_cell.angle_beta   90.00
_cell.angle_gamma   90.00
#
_symmetry.space_group_name_H-M   'P 1'
#
loop_
_entity.id
_entity.type
_entity.pdbx_description
1 polymer ?
#
loop_
_entity_poly.entity_id
_entity_poly.type
_entity_poly.pdbx_seq_one_letter_code
_entity_poly.pdbx_strand_id
1 'polypeptide(L)'
;MERVLQVYERPFDPLRPVICMDETPNQLIDETRTPIHKSDGTKLIDSEYIRKGTQSIFMAVEPLSGKRFVEARDHHKTADWVAFMMQLIEAYKDAEKITVVLDNLSVHRPEAFYQYFPPAEAKAITDKVEFVFTPPHGSWLNIAEIELNVLIGQCLNRRIPDKQTLRREIQAWQKHRNQRQVKIDWQFNIQDARKKLDKVYPKINQDEQSLQRSSPEDQPEN
;
A
#
# COMPACT_ATOMS: atom_id res chain seq x y z
N MET A 1 13.18 -6.10 -1.73
CA MET A 1 13.10 -5.07 -2.77
C MET A 1 12.86 -5.69 -4.15
N GLU A 2 13.73 -6.51 -4.70
CA GLU A 2 13.54 -7.11 -6.05
C GLU A 2 12.20 -7.83 -6.20
N ARG A 3 11.74 -8.60 -5.19
CA ARG A 3 10.42 -9.25 -5.22
C ARG A 3 9.26 -8.27 -5.45
N VAL A 4 9.29 -7.08 -4.83
CA VAL A 4 8.28 -6.04 -5.03
C VAL A 4 8.33 -5.52 -6.46
N LEU A 5 9.53 -5.22 -6.98
CA LEU A 5 9.72 -4.75 -8.35
C LEU A 5 9.30 -5.80 -9.39
N GLN A 6 9.59 -7.09 -9.17
CA GLN A 6 9.11 -8.19 -10.02
C GLN A 6 7.58 -8.25 -10.08
N VAL A 7 6.90 -7.93 -8.97
CA VAL A 7 5.43 -7.86 -8.94
C VAL A 7 4.93 -6.69 -9.79
N TYR A 8 5.61 -5.54 -9.76
CA TYR A 8 5.22 -4.37 -10.54
C TYR A 8 5.49 -4.50 -12.05
N GLU A 9 6.41 -5.40 -12.44
CA GLU A 9 6.67 -5.73 -13.85
C GLU A 9 5.62 -6.69 -14.43
N ARG A 10 4.73 -7.26 -13.61
CA ARG A 10 3.65 -8.15 -14.10
C ARG A 10 2.68 -7.37 -14.97
N PRO A 11 2.24 -7.92 -16.13
CA PRO A 11 1.20 -7.32 -16.93
C PRO A 11 -0.14 -7.31 -16.18
N PHE A 12 -1.07 -6.46 -16.60
CA PHE A 12 -2.43 -6.45 -16.08
C PHE A 12 -3.11 -7.80 -16.35
N ASP A 13 -3.60 -8.44 -15.28
CA ASP A 13 -4.38 -9.67 -15.33
C ASP A 13 -5.54 -9.55 -14.32
N PRO A 14 -6.81 -9.52 -14.79
CA PRO A 14 -7.97 -9.39 -13.92
C PRO A 14 -8.19 -10.62 -13.02
N LEU A 15 -7.65 -11.79 -13.38
CA LEU A 15 -7.71 -12.99 -12.55
C LEU A 15 -6.59 -13.01 -11.48
N ARG A 16 -5.55 -12.20 -11.67
CA ARG A 16 -4.40 -12.09 -10.76
C ARG A 16 -4.02 -10.63 -10.48
N PRO A 17 -4.98 -9.83 -9.94
CA PRO A 17 -4.74 -8.41 -9.70
C PRO A 17 -3.58 -8.19 -8.73
N VAL A 18 -2.81 -7.12 -8.98
CA VAL A 18 -1.80 -6.60 -8.07
C VAL A 18 -2.35 -5.35 -7.40
N ILE A 19 -2.44 -5.39 -6.08
CA ILE A 19 -2.98 -4.31 -5.25
C ILE A 19 -1.89 -3.83 -4.32
N CYS A 20 -1.70 -2.52 -4.22
CA CYS A 20 -0.82 -1.90 -3.23
C CYS A 20 -1.68 -1.32 -2.13
N MET A 21 -1.36 -1.60 -0.87
CA MET A 21 -2.12 -1.17 0.29
C MET A 21 -1.23 -0.45 1.29
N ASP A 22 -1.78 0.61 1.89
CA ASP A 22 -1.12 1.37 2.95
C ASP A 22 -2.15 2.13 3.78
N GLU A 23 -1.74 2.70 4.92
CA GLU A 23 -2.57 3.56 5.73
C GLU A 23 -1.84 4.83 6.18
N THR A 24 -2.63 5.87 6.46
CA THR A 24 -2.13 7.14 7.00
C THR A 24 -3.08 7.72 8.04
N PRO A 25 -2.57 8.32 9.13
CA PRO A 25 -3.42 9.04 10.07
C PRO A 25 -3.87 10.37 9.46
N ASN A 26 -5.12 10.75 9.75
CA ASN A 26 -5.66 12.07 9.42
C ASN A 26 -6.23 12.74 10.68
N GLN A 27 -5.70 13.89 11.04
CA GLN A 27 -6.18 14.70 12.17
C GLN A 27 -7.47 15.42 11.79
N LEU A 28 -8.54 15.19 12.53
CA LEU A 28 -9.76 16.00 12.42
C LEU A 28 -9.55 17.34 13.10
N ILE A 29 -9.82 18.41 12.37
CA ILE A 29 -9.57 19.79 12.79
C ILE A 29 -10.82 20.62 12.51
N ASP A 30 -11.32 21.28 13.56
CA ASP A 30 -12.45 22.20 13.48
C ASP A 30 -11.99 23.67 13.62
N GLU A 31 -12.81 24.58 13.12
CA GLU A 31 -12.56 26.01 13.22
C GLU A 31 -12.93 26.51 14.60
N THR A 32 -12.12 27.40 15.19
CA THR A 32 -12.46 28.13 16.44
C THR A 32 -13.43 29.27 16.16
N ARG A 33 -13.34 29.86 14.96
CA ARG A 33 -14.17 31.00 14.52
C ARG A 33 -14.60 30.75 13.07
N THR A 34 -15.78 31.29 12.73
CA THR A 34 -16.25 31.23 11.35
C THR A 34 -15.27 31.95 10.42
N PRO A 35 -14.77 31.28 9.36
CA PRO A 35 -13.88 31.92 8.40
C PRO A 35 -14.54 33.13 7.73
N ILE A 36 -13.73 34.17 7.49
CA ILE A 36 -14.19 35.39 6.80
C ILE A 36 -13.90 35.22 5.30
N HIS A 37 -14.94 35.34 4.48
CA HIS A 37 -14.81 35.37 3.05
C HIS A 37 -14.72 36.84 2.57
N LYS A 38 -13.62 37.19 1.89
CA LYS A 38 -13.43 38.51 1.29
C LYS A 38 -14.08 38.57 -0.11
N SER A 39 -14.32 39.79 -0.59
CA SER A 39 -14.90 40.02 -1.93
C SER A 39 -14.03 39.57 -3.09
N ASP A 40 -12.71 39.43 -2.85
CA ASP A 40 -11.72 38.91 -3.83
C ASP A 40 -11.66 37.36 -3.89
N GLY A 41 -12.53 36.66 -3.14
CA GLY A 41 -12.54 35.19 -3.04
C GLY A 41 -11.57 34.62 -2.00
N THR A 42 -10.76 35.46 -1.35
CA THR A 42 -9.82 35.02 -0.31
C THR A 42 -10.58 34.60 0.94
N LYS A 43 -10.23 33.44 1.50
CA LYS A 43 -10.74 32.91 2.77
C LYS A 43 -9.72 33.17 3.87
N LEU A 44 -10.08 33.98 4.88
CA LEU A 44 -9.29 34.16 6.09
C LEU A 44 -9.71 33.13 7.12
N ILE A 45 -8.77 32.30 7.52
CA ILE A 45 -8.96 31.25 8.53
C ILE A 45 -8.14 31.64 9.75
N ASP A 46 -8.72 31.48 10.95
CA ASP A 46 -7.99 31.68 12.20
C ASP A 46 -6.81 30.71 12.28
N SER A 47 -5.68 31.15 12.83
CA SER A 47 -4.55 30.25 13.10
C SER A 47 -4.87 29.22 14.19
N GLU A 48 -5.79 29.52 15.09
CA GLU A 48 -6.28 28.62 16.12
C GLU A 48 -7.22 27.59 15.52
N TYR A 49 -7.20 26.36 16.07
CA TYR A 49 -8.07 25.27 15.68
C TYR A 49 -8.38 24.32 16.83
N ILE A 50 -9.47 23.58 16.71
CA ILE A 50 -9.90 22.57 17.67
C ILE A 50 -9.60 21.19 17.11
N ARG A 51 -8.83 20.38 17.84
CA ARG A 51 -8.60 18.96 17.48
C ARG A 51 -9.82 18.12 17.85
N LYS A 52 -10.37 17.38 16.88
CA LYS A 52 -11.55 16.51 17.03
C LYS A 52 -11.21 15.01 16.99
N GLY A 53 -9.94 14.68 17.23
CA GLY A 53 -9.44 13.31 17.18
C GLY A 53 -8.74 12.97 15.87
N THR A 54 -8.35 11.71 15.72
CA THR A 54 -7.63 11.21 14.55
C THR A 54 -8.40 10.03 13.94
N GLN A 55 -8.39 9.94 12.62
CA GLN A 55 -8.88 8.77 11.87
C GLN A 55 -7.71 8.14 11.12
N SER A 56 -7.76 6.83 10.94
CA SER A 56 -6.83 6.12 10.06
C SER A 56 -7.48 5.92 8.71
N ILE A 57 -6.82 6.36 7.66
CA ILE A 57 -7.29 6.20 6.28
C ILE A 57 -6.55 5.03 5.69
N PHE A 58 -7.30 3.97 5.36
CA PHE A 58 -6.82 2.82 4.60
C PHE A 58 -6.99 3.08 3.12
N MET A 59 -5.94 2.81 2.35
CA MET A 59 -5.89 2.94 0.91
C MET A 59 -5.46 1.62 0.29
N ALA A 60 -6.20 1.15 -0.70
CA ALA A 60 -5.75 0.11 -1.60
C ALA A 60 -5.92 0.59 -3.04
N VAL A 61 -4.92 0.38 -3.87
CA VAL A 61 -4.93 0.75 -5.28
C VAL A 61 -4.43 -0.40 -6.14
N GLU A 62 -5.15 -0.67 -7.22
CA GLU A 62 -4.70 -1.52 -8.32
C GLU A 62 -4.08 -0.61 -9.40
N PRO A 63 -2.73 -0.50 -9.48
CA PRO A 63 -2.08 0.52 -10.29
C PRO A 63 -2.45 0.47 -11.78
N LEU A 64 -2.53 -0.73 -12.34
CA LEU A 64 -2.73 -0.95 -13.77
C LEU A 64 -4.19 -0.80 -14.22
N SER A 65 -5.17 -1.01 -13.33
CA SER A 65 -6.59 -0.74 -13.64
C SER A 65 -7.01 0.66 -13.25
N GLY A 66 -6.33 1.25 -12.29
CA GLY A 66 -6.71 2.52 -11.69
C GLY A 66 -7.88 2.43 -10.73
N LYS A 67 -8.20 1.23 -10.21
CA LYS A 67 -9.24 1.01 -9.19
C LYS A 67 -8.69 1.25 -7.80
N ARG A 68 -9.45 1.94 -6.95
CA ARG A 68 -9.09 2.30 -5.59
C ARG A 68 -10.18 1.95 -4.61
N PHE A 69 -9.74 1.65 -3.39
CA PHE A 69 -10.58 1.51 -2.21
C PHE A 69 -10.01 2.40 -1.12
N VAL A 70 -10.83 3.26 -0.55
CA VAL A 70 -10.42 4.19 0.51
C VAL A 70 -11.46 4.16 1.60
N GLU A 71 -11.02 3.96 2.84
CA GLU A 71 -11.89 3.93 4.00
C GLU A 71 -11.25 4.65 5.19
N ALA A 72 -12.03 5.47 5.92
CA ALA A 72 -11.62 6.05 7.18
C ALA A 72 -12.17 5.23 8.35
N ARG A 73 -11.26 4.78 9.22
CA ARG A 73 -11.54 4.00 10.44
C ARG A 73 -11.06 4.72 11.68
N ASP A 74 -11.63 4.34 12.83
CA ASP A 74 -11.27 4.97 14.11
C ASP A 74 -9.84 4.60 14.56
N HIS A 75 -9.35 3.44 14.14
CA HIS A 75 -8.04 2.91 14.51
C HIS A 75 -7.38 2.23 13.30
N HIS A 76 -6.11 1.83 13.48
CA HIS A 76 -5.35 0.98 12.55
C HIS A 76 -4.91 -0.31 13.24
N LYS A 77 -5.86 -0.94 13.96
CA LYS A 77 -5.61 -2.21 14.65
C LYS A 77 -5.74 -3.38 13.68
N THR A 78 -5.27 -4.55 14.11
CA THR A 78 -5.39 -5.80 13.34
C THR A 78 -6.82 -6.06 12.87
N ALA A 79 -7.84 -5.80 13.72
CA ALA A 79 -9.26 -5.96 13.33
C ALA A 79 -9.67 -5.02 12.18
N ASP A 80 -9.17 -3.78 12.18
CA ASP A 80 -9.47 -2.80 11.13
C ASP A 80 -8.84 -3.23 9.80
N TRP A 81 -7.60 -3.68 9.85
CA TRP A 81 -6.89 -4.22 8.69
C TRP A 81 -7.58 -5.46 8.13
N VAL A 82 -7.90 -6.45 8.97
CA VAL A 82 -8.61 -7.67 8.55
C VAL A 82 -9.94 -7.32 7.89
N ALA A 83 -10.73 -6.43 8.48
CA ALA A 83 -12.01 -6.03 7.91
C ALA A 83 -11.85 -5.29 6.56
N PHE A 84 -10.81 -4.47 6.39
CA PHE A 84 -10.51 -3.83 5.12
C PHE A 84 -10.05 -4.85 4.05
N MET A 85 -9.20 -5.79 4.43
CA MET A 85 -8.76 -6.89 3.56
C MET A 85 -9.94 -7.76 3.09
N MET A 86 -10.91 -8.04 3.97
CA MET A 86 -12.12 -8.80 3.58
C MET A 86 -12.95 -8.07 2.52
N GLN A 87 -13.04 -6.74 2.58
CA GLN A 87 -13.69 -5.95 1.53
C GLN A 87 -12.94 -6.05 0.19
N LEU A 88 -11.60 -6.04 0.22
CA LEU A 88 -10.79 -6.22 -1.00
C LEU A 88 -11.01 -7.63 -1.58
N ILE A 89 -10.95 -8.66 -0.75
CA ILE A 89 -11.14 -10.06 -1.18
C ILE A 89 -12.51 -10.25 -1.81
N GLU A 90 -13.57 -9.68 -1.21
CA GLU A 90 -14.93 -9.73 -1.79
C GLU A 90 -15.01 -8.96 -3.11
N ALA A 91 -14.37 -7.79 -3.21
CA ALA A 91 -14.36 -6.99 -4.43
C ALA A 91 -13.63 -7.68 -5.61
N TYR A 92 -12.76 -8.65 -5.30
CA TYR A 92 -12.01 -9.48 -6.25
C TYR A 92 -12.32 -10.98 -6.07
N LYS A 93 -13.56 -11.31 -5.71
CA LYS A 93 -13.97 -12.71 -5.46
C LYS A 93 -13.74 -13.65 -6.64
N ASP A 94 -13.87 -13.14 -7.86
CA ASP A 94 -13.70 -13.90 -9.09
C ASP A 94 -12.21 -14.06 -9.51
N ALA A 95 -11.29 -13.38 -8.82
CA ALA A 95 -9.86 -13.56 -9.06
C ALA A 95 -9.39 -14.95 -8.60
N GLU A 96 -8.45 -15.54 -9.32
CA GLU A 96 -7.78 -16.78 -8.92
C GLU A 96 -6.84 -16.54 -7.72
N LYS A 97 -6.08 -15.46 -7.77
CA LYS A 97 -5.10 -15.06 -6.76
C LYS A 97 -4.98 -13.55 -6.71
N ILE A 98 -4.98 -12.96 -5.51
CA ILE A 98 -4.80 -11.54 -5.30
C ILE A 98 -3.40 -11.31 -4.76
N THR A 99 -2.55 -10.54 -5.44
CA THR A 99 -1.25 -10.13 -4.89
C THR A 99 -1.41 -8.79 -4.18
N VAL A 100 -1.07 -8.73 -2.89
CA VAL A 100 -1.14 -7.51 -2.09
C VAL A 100 0.27 -7.10 -1.67
N VAL A 101 0.70 -5.92 -2.14
CA VAL A 101 1.94 -5.27 -1.73
C VAL A 101 1.62 -4.34 -0.57
N LEU A 102 2.32 -4.49 0.54
CA LEU A 102 2.11 -3.72 1.77
C LEU A 102 3.42 -3.58 2.55
N ASP A 103 3.44 -2.69 3.54
CA ASP A 103 4.57 -2.56 4.43
C ASP A 103 4.65 -3.72 5.45
N ASN A 104 5.77 -3.83 6.13
CA ASN A 104 6.05 -4.92 7.05
C ASN A 104 5.63 -4.61 8.51
N LEU A 105 4.48 -3.93 8.70
CA LEU A 105 3.93 -3.70 10.04
C LEU A 105 3.44 -5.00 10.70
N SER A 106 3.53 -5.05 12.02
CA SER A 106 3.12 -6.23 12.80
C SER A 106 1.63 -6.55 12.69
N VAL A 107 0.80 -5.56 12.38
CA VAL A 107 -0.65 -5.70 12.20
C VAL A 107 -1.03 -6.31 10.84
N HIS A 108 -0.12 -6.27 9.84
CA HIS A 108 -0.34 -6.73 8.47
C HIS A 108 0.09 -8.18 8.25
N ARG A 109 -0.20 -9.06 9.21
CA ARG A 109 0.24 -10.46 9.17
C ARG A 109 -0.88 -11.39 8.69
N PRO A 110 -0.61 -12.31 7.76
CA PRO A 110 -1.59 -13.31 7.32
C PRO A 110 -2.17 -14.12 8.48
N GLU A 111 -1.38 -14.36 9.54
CA GLU A 111 -1.78 -15.06 10.73
C GLU A 111 -2.92 -14.36 11.49
N ALA A 112 -3.11 -13.05 11.26
CA ALA A 112 -4.20 -12.30 11.85
C ALA A 112 -5.58 -12.87 11.48
N PHE A 113 -5.75 -13.41 10.28
CA PHE A 113 -7.04 -14.02 9.89
C PHE A 113 -7.46 -15.16 10.80
N TYR A 114 -6.52 -15.94 11.33
CA TYR A 114 -6.81 -17.04 12.28
C TYR A 114 -7.31 -16.57 13.65
N GLN A 115 -7.19 -15.27 13.96
CA GLN A 115 -7.75 -14.69 15.20
C GLN A 115 -9.23 -14.34 15.03
N TYR A 116 -9.71 -14.18 13.79
CA TYR A 116 -11.07 -13.68 13.49
C TYR A 116 -11.94 -14.70 12.75
N PHE A 117 -11.35 -15.73 12.16
CA PHE A 117 -12.04 -16.75 11.37
C PHE A 117 -11.69 -18.15 11.81
N PRO A 118 -12.59 -19.14 11.61
CA PRO A 118 -12.26 -20.56 11.78
C PRO A 118 -11.04 -20.95 10.92
N PRO A 119 -10.22 -21.91 11.38
CA PRO A 119 -8.97 -22.26 10.69
C PRO A 119 -9.11 -22.60 9.20
N ALA A 120 -10.18 -23.30 8.82
CA ALA A 120 -10.43 -23.65 7.42
C ALA A 120 -10.72 -22.41 6.56
N GLU A 121 -11.51 -21.46 7.09
CA GLU A 121 -11.83 -20.21 6.40
C GLU A 121 -10.60 -19.28 6.33
N ALA A 122 -9.88 -19.11 7.45
CA ALA A 122 -8.64 -18.35 7.47
C ALA A 122 -7.62 -18.90 6.48
N LYS A 123 -7.50 -20.23 6.37
CA LYS A 123 -6.65 -20.87 5.38
C LYS A 123 -7.11 -20.53 3.95
N ALA A 124 -8.38 -20.64 3.64
CA ALA A 124 -8.90 -20.30 2.32
C ALA A 124 -8.61 -18.84 1.93
N ILE A 125 -8.75 -17.91 2.90
CA ILE A 125 -8.40 -16.50 2.73
C ILE A 125 -6.90 -16.34 2.42
N THR A 126 -6.02 -16.93 3.24
CA THR A 126 -4.57 -16.82 3.06
C THR A 126 -4.08 -17.54 1.80
N ASP A 127 -4.73 -18.61 1.39
CA ASP A 127 -4.43 -19.30 0.13
C ASP A 127 -4.83 -18.44 -1.10
N LYS A 128 -5.85 -17.58 -0.97
CA LYS A 128 -6.29 -16.67 -2.05
C LYS A 128 -5.40 -15.45 -2.20
N VAL A 129 -4.69 -15.03 -1.16
CA VAL A 129 -3.87 -13.81 -1.17
C VAL A 129 -2.38 -14.14 -1.18
N GLU A 130 -1.63 -13.55 -2.09
CA GLU A 130 -0.16 -13.50 -2.08
C GLU A 130 0.27 -12.20 -1.40
N PHE A 131 0.82 -12.29 -0.17
CA PHE A 131 1.35 -11.13 0.54
C PHE A 131 2.80 -10.85 0.14
N VAL A 132 3.08 -9.63 -0.30
CA VAL A 132 4.41 -9.17 -0.72
C VAL A 132 4.77 -7.96 0.11
N PHE A 133 5.68 -8.14 1.06
CA PHE A 133 6.09 -7.08 1.97
C PHE A 133 7.24 -6.25 1.40
N THR A 134 7.17 -4.93 1.60
CA THR A 134 8.30 -4.06 1.35
C THR A 134 9.42 -4.36 2.35
N PRO A 135 10.70 -4.17 1.97
CA PRO A 135 11.80 -4.37 2.90
C PRO A 135 11.78 -3.31 4.02
N PRO A 136 12.46 -3.57 5.16
CA PRO A 136 12.66 -2.54 6.18
C PRO A 136 13.22 -1.26 5.55
N HIS A 137 12.70 -0.09 5.95
CA HIS A 137 13.03 1.23 5.38
C HIS A 137 12.74 1.38 3.87
N GLY A 138 11.92 0.49 3.30
CA GLY A 138 11.56 0.47 1.89
C GLY A 138 10.09 0.82 1.62
N SER A 139 9.41 1.54 2.51
CA SER A 139 7.99 1.95 2.33
C SER A 139 7.80 2.76 1.03
N TRP A 140 8.79 3.55 0.62
CA TRP A 140 8.79 4.29 -0.64
C TRP A 140 8.59 3.41 -1.90
N LEU A 141 8.81 2.09 -1.79
CA LEU A 141 8.48 1.11 -2.84
C LEU A 141 6.97 0.80 -2.90
N ASN A 142 6.20 1.18 -1.88
CA ASN A 142 4.77 0.95 -1.88
C ASN A 142 4.05 2.00 -2.72
N ILE A 143 3.49 1.60 -3.84
CA ILE A 143 2.73 2.50 -4.75
C ILE A 143 1.55 3.16 -4.03
N ALA A 144 0.96 2.52 -3.00
CA ALA A 144 -0.14 3.09 -2.23
C ALA A 144 0.25 4.40 -1.53
N GLU A 145 1.53 4.57 -1.13
CA GLU A 145 2.03 5.82 -0.55
C GLU A 145 1.91 7.01 -1.53
N ILE A 146 2.15 6.77 -2.83
CA ILE A 146 1.97 7.79 -3.87
C ILE A 146 0.51 8.23 -3.92
N GLU A 147 -0.41 7.28 -3.91
CA GLU A 147 -1.84 7.58 -4.03
C GLU A 147 -2.41 8.20 -2.75
N LEU A 148 -1.88 7.84 -1.58
CA LEU A 148 -2.17 8.54 -0.31
C LEU A 148 -1.74 10.00 -0.39
N ASN A 149 -0.55 10.31 -0.91
CA ASN A 149 -0.08 11.68 -1.10
C ASN A 149 -0.97 12.46 -2.08
N VAL A 150 -1.47 11.81 -3.14
CA VAL A 150 -2.44 12.42 -4.07
C VAL A 150 -3.77 12.70 -3.37
N LEU A 151 -4.28 11.76 -2.55
CA LEU A 151 -5.49 11.96 -1.75
C LEU A 151 -5.32 13.14 -0.77
N ILE A 152 -4.20 13.20 -0.07
CA ILE A 152 -3.90 14.29 0.86
C ILE A 152 -3.91 15.62 0.10
N GLY A 153 -3.15 15.74 -0.99
CA GLY A 153 -3.05 16.98 -1.75
C GLY A 153 -4.36 17.44 -2.39
N GLN A 154 -5.18 16.52 -2.89
CA GLN A 154 -6.41 16.84 -3.61
C GLN A 154 -7.65 16.97 -2.71
N CYS A 155 -7.69 16.27 -1.58
CA CYS A 155 -8.89 16.12 -0.77
C CYS A 155 -8.71 16.57 0.69
N LEU A 156 -7.59 16.20 1.31
CA LEU A 156 -7.39 16.30 2.75
C LEU A 156 -6.54 17.50 3.21
N ASN A 157 -5.92 18.23 2.28
CA ASN A 157 -5.11 19.42 2.58
C ASN A 157 -5.99 20.63 2.98
N ARG A 158 -6.86 20.41 3.97
CA ARG A 158 -7.77 21.41 4.54
C ARG A 158 -8.27 20.92 5.90
N ARG A 159 -8.90 21.80 6.68
CA ARG A 159 -9.55 21.43 7.93
C ARG A 159 -10.81 20.61 7.66
N ILE A 160 -10.89 19.43 8.28
CA ILE A 160 -12.04 18.52 8.20
C ILE A 160 -12.51 18.30 9.64
N PRO A 161 -13.72 18.78 10.01
CA PRO A 161 -14.10 18.88 11.42
C PRO A 161 -14.57 17.57 12.04
N ASP A 162 -15.05 16.61 11.24
CA ASP A 162 -15.69 15.41 11.75
C ASP A 162 -15.52 14.19 10.82
N LYS A 163 -15.79 13.01 11.39
CA LYS A 163 -15.69 11.73 10.70
C LYS A 163 -16.64 11.59 9.49
N GLN A 164 -17.84 12.15 9.61
CA GLN A 164 -18.85 12.04 8.55
C GLN A 164 -18.43 12.85 7.33
N THR A 165 -17.95 14.05 7.54
CA THR A 165 -17.38 14.91 6.50
C THR A 165 -16.18 14.23 5.85
N LEU A 166 -15.24 13.68 6.65
CA LEU A 166 -14.08 12.95 6.12
C LEU A 166 -14.51 11.80 5.21
N ARG A 167 -15.41 10.93 5.69
CA ARG A 167 -15.91 9.77 4.93
C ARG A 167 -16.56 10.18 3.61
N ARG A 168 -17.40 11.21 3.63
CA ARG A 168 -18.05 11.74 2.42
C ARG A 168 -17.02 12.23 1.39
N GLU A 169 -16.02 12.98 1.84
CA GLU A 169 -15.00 13.57 0.97
C GLU A 169 -14.10 12.49 0.32
N ILE A 170 -13.62 11.51 1.11
CA ILE A 170 -12.79 10.44 0.56
C ILE A 170 -13.58 9.53 -0.38
N GLN A 171 -14.86 9.28 -0.11
CA GLN A 171 -15.73 8.50 -1.01
C GLN A 171 -15.98 9.23 -2.33
N ALA A 172 -16.22 10.54 -2.27
CA ALA A 172 -16.40 11.37 -3.47
C ALA A 172 -15.11 11.38 -4.32
N TRP A 173 -13.95 11.55 -3.67
CA TRP A 173 -12.65 11.49 -4.33
C TRP A 173 -12.40 10.12 -4.96
N GLN A 174 -12.60 9.01 -4.22
CA GLN A 174 -12.47 7.65 -4.73
C GLN A 174 -13.35 7.41 -5.96
N LYS A 175 -14.64 7.77 -5.86
CA LYS A 175 -15.60 7.62 -6.98
C LYS A 175 -15.11 8.35 -8.22
N HIS A 176 -14.70 9.60 -8.07
CA HIS A 176 -14.20 10.43 -9.19
C HIS A 176 -12.95 9.81 -9.83
N ARG A 177 -11.97 9.37 -9.03
CA ARG A 177 -10.75 8.74 -9.54
C ARG A 177 -11.00 7.41 -10.23
N ASN A 178 -11.89 6.58 -9.66
CA ASN A 178 -12.25 5.28 -10.23
C ASN A 178 -13.01 5.43 -11.56
N GLN A 179 -13.92 6.41 -11.67
CA GLN A 179 -14.61 6.70 -12.92
C GLN A 179 -13.65 7.11 -14.06
N ARG A 180 -12.57 7.81 -13.73
CA ARG A 180 -11.53 8.22 -14.68
C ARG A 180 -10.47 7.14 -14.93
N GLN A 181 -10.51 6.03 -14.21
CA GLN A 181 -9.52 4.95 -14.31
C GLN A 181 -8.07 5.45 -14.31
N VAL A 182 -7.74 6.36 -13.38
CA VAL A 182 -6.42 6.99 -13.33
C VAL A 182 -5.38 5.95 -12.93
N LYS A 183 -4.64 5.44 -13.89
CA LYS A 183 -3.58 4.45 -13.69
C LYS A 183 -2.33 5.07 -13.07
N ILE A 184 -1.51 4.24 -12.45
CA ILE A 184 -0.20 4.61 -11.94
C ILE A 184 0.84 3.89 -12.79
N ASP A 185 1.70 4.68 -13.44
CA ASP A 185 2.81 4.19 -14.25
C ASP A 185 4.09 4.19 -13.42
N TRP A 186 4.44 3.01 -12.90
CA TRP A 186 5.62 2.82 -12.07
C TRP A 186 6.86 2.63 -12.94
N GLN A 187 7.82 3.58 -12.87
CA GLN A 187 9.00 3.62 -13.75
C GLN A 187 10.24 2.95 -13.16
N PHE A 188 10.32 2.83 -11.82
CA PHE A 188 11.51 2.31 -11.17
C PHE A 188 11.56 0.77 -11.24
N ASN A 189 12.52 0.22 -11.98
CA ASN A 189 12.66 -1.20 -12.23
C ASN A 189 13.85 -1.83 -11.50
N ILE A 190 14.03 -3.16 -11.62
CA ILE A 190 15.11 -3.92 -10.97
C ILE A 190 16.50 -3.45 -11.42
N GLN A 191 16.68 -3.10 -12.69
CA GLN A 191 17.97 -2.66 -13.20
C GLN A 191 18.37 -1.30 -12.60
N ASP A 192 17.40 -0.38 -12.45
CA ASP A 192 17.60 0.91 -11.79
C ASP A 192 17.95 0.72 -10.32
N ALA A 193 17.25 -0.21 -9.65
CA ALA A 193 17.54 -0.57 -8.27
C ALA A 193 18.96 -1.09 -8.10
N ARG A 194 19.39 -2.02 -8.93
CA ARG A 194 20.75 -2.58 -8.90
C ARG A 194 21.81 -1.51 -9.14
N LYS A 195 21.63 -0.62 -10.11
CA LYS A 195 22.55 0.49 -10.38
C LYS A 195 22.66 1.45 -9.19
N LYS A 196 21.53 1.85 -8.61
CA LYS A 196 21.50 2.80 -7.47
C LYS A 196 22.06 2.20 -6.19
N LEU A 197 21.90 0.90 -5.99
CA LEU A 197 22.25 0.19 -4.77
C LEU A 197 23.50 -0.69 -4.92
N ASP A 198 24.25 -0.56 -6.00
CA ASP A 198 25.46 -1.33 -6.28
C ASP A 198 26.49 -1.29 -5.12
N LYS A 199 26.53 -0.15 -4.40
CA LYS A 199 27.38 0.00 -3.21
C LYS A 199 26.87 -0.75 -1.97
N VAL A 200 25.59 -1.14 -1.96
CA VAL A 200 24.91 -1.80 -0.82
C VAL A 200 24.80 -3.30 -1.04
N TYR A 201 24.76 -3.73 -2.32
CA TYR A 201 24.77 -5.16 -2.64
C TYR A 201 26.15 -5.76 -2.33
N PRO A 202 26.23 -6.88 -1.62
CA PRO A 202 27.48 -7.57 -1.43
C PRO A 202 28.05 -7.93 -2.81
N LYS A 203 29.26 -7.45 -3.10
CA LYS A 203 30.03 -7.89 -4.27
C LYS A 203 30.28 -9.37 -4.05
N ILE A 204 29.62 -10.24 -4.81
CA ILE A 204 29.96 -11.67 -4.85
C ILE A 204 31.38 -11.70 -5.43
N ASN A 205 32.36 -12.00 -4.58
CA ASN A 205 33.75 -12.17 -5.02
C ASN A 205 33.73 -13.31 -6.06
N GLN A 206 34.16 -12.99 -7.28
CA GLN A 206 34.27 -13.99 -8.37
C GLN A 206 35.23 -15.13 -8.00
N ASP A 207 36.01 -14.94 -6.94
CA ASP A 207 36.94 -15.95 -6.41
C ASP A 207 36.22 -17.15 -5.74
N GLU A 208 35.00 -17.02 -5.24
CA GLU A 208 34.23 -18.17 -4.69
C GLU A 208 33.67 -19.09 -5.77
N GLN A 209 33.47 -18.61 -7.00
CA GLN A 209 33.03 -19.47 -8.12
C GLN A 209 34.16 -20.32 -8.69
N SER A 210 35.42 -19.95 -8.46
CA SER A 210 36.59 -20.74 -8.86
C SER A 210 36.84 -21.92 -7.91
N LEU A 211 36.46 -21.77 -6.63
CA LEU A 211 36.64 -22.84 -5.62
C LEU A 211 35.60 -23.97 -5.74
N GLN A 212 34.44 -23.71 -6.31
CA GLN A 212 33.43 -24.75 -6.54
C GLN A 212 33.67 -25.57 -7.83
N ARG A 213 34.59 -25.17 -8.69
CA ARG A 213 34.94 -25.89 -9.94
C ARG A 213 36.17 -26.81 -9.82
N SER A 214 36.82 -26.84 -8.70
CA SER A 214 37.99 -27.72 -8.45
C SER A 214 37.64 -28.82 -7.46
N SER A 215 36.67 -29.66 -7.81
CA SER A 215 36.56 -31.00 -7.24
C SER A 215 37.57 -31.88 -7.98
N PRO A 216 38.43 -32.62 -7.31
CA PRO A 216 39.38 -33.51 -7.98
C PRO A 216 38.63 -34.71 -8.52
N GLU A 217 38.55 -34.82 -9.85
CA GLU A 217 38.26 -36.06 -10.52
C GLU A 217 39.46 -37.01 -10.43
N ASP A 218 39.18 -38.19 -9.95
CA ASP A 218 39.77 -39.50 -10.20
C ASP A 218 41.28 -39.57 -10.49
N GLN A 219 42.01 -40.08 -9.50
CA GLN A 219 43.24 -40.83 -9.78
C GLN A 219 42.92 -42.29 -10.05
N PRO A 220 43.34 -42.88 -11.16
CA PRO A 220 43.20 -44.33 -11.34
C PRO A 220 44.24 -45.06 -10.48
N GLU A 221 43.75 -46.10 -9.80
CA GLU A 221 44.58 -47.10 -9.15
C GLU A 221 45.52 -47.80 -10.14
N ASN A 222 46.80 -47.88 -9.72
CA ASN A 222 47.74 -48.88 -10.17
C ASN A 222 48.36 -49.59 -8.97
#